data_f36dd7973c42048e7d15bcf43eecd41f
#
_entry.id   f36dd7973c42048e7d15bcf43eecd41f
#
_cell.length_a   1.000
_cell.length_b   1.000
_cell.length_c   1.000
_cell.angle_alpha   90.00
_cell.angle_beta   90.00
_cell.angle_gamma   90.00
#
_symmetry.space_group_name_H-M   'P 1'
#
loop_
_entity.id
_entity.type
_entity.pdbx_description
1 polymer ?
#
loop_
_entity_poly.entity_id
_entity_poly.type
_entity_poly.pdbx_seq_one_letter_code
_entity_poly.pdbx_strand_id
1 'polypeptide(L)'
;LSITVLAIFFAFNFTNTIFGEFLSPVIGNPEESGFFGRLAVSFVLTILFVGNLLLISFARLKIQILIVWLELFLLFLAFAYSFDLEIAYIFSGQPSKLGLMISKGLFTTIYISAVSIVIATVIAIVGAIAKLSNNGFAYAIASFYTSLFRGLPLLLQIYLIYMGLPQLGFMIDAIPSGIAALSLCYGAYMTEIFRAGIQSIPKGQWEASRALGFPFRLILRKIILPQSIPLIIPPTGNQF
;
A
#
# COMPACT_ATOMS: atom_id res chain seq x y z
N LEU A 1 24.32 -25.16 4.66
CA LEU A 1 23.64 -24.14 3.86
C LEU A 1 23.67 -24.51 2.37
N SER A 2 24.84 -24.68 1.75
CA SER A 2 24.96 -24.96 0.29
C SER A 2 24.19 -26.21 -0.16
N ILE A 3 24.24 -27.30 0.62
CA ILE A 3 23.51 -28.54 0.29
C ILE A 3 21.99 -28.33 0.38
N THR A 4 21.53 -27.57 1.35
CA THR A 4 20.09 -27.26 1.53
C THR A 4 19.60 -26.40 0.36
N VAL A 5 20.37 -25.38 -0.03
CA VAL A 5 20.06 -24.49 -1.16
C VAL A 5 20.05 -25.27 -2.47
N LEU A 6 21.03 -26.16 -2.70
CA LEU A 6 21.08 -27.05 -3.85
C LEU A 6 19.82 -27.93 -3.93
N ALA A 7 19.42 -28.54 -2.82
CA ALA A 7 18.24 -29.38 -2.78
C ALA A 7 16.95 -28.59 -3.09
N ILE A 8 16.86 -27.34 -2.60
CA ILE A 8 15.75 -26.46 -2.89
C ILE A 8 15.71 -26.12 -4.39
N PHE A 9 16.81 -25.64 -4.97
CA PHE A 9 16.85 -25.31 -6.39
C PHE A 9 16.60 -26.53 -7.28
N PHE A 10 17.09 -27.69 -6.88
CA PHE A 10 16.80 -28.93 -7.59
C PHE A 10 15.31 -29.31 -7.50
N ALA A 11 14.66 -29.13 -6.36
CA ALA A 11 13.24 -29.41 -6.16
C ALA A 11 12.35 -28.51 -7.02
N PHE A 12 12.67 -27.19 -7.10
CA PHE A 12 11.88 -26.23 -7.87
C PHE A 12 12.10 -26.29 -9.39
N ASN A 13 13.11 -27.01 -9.88
CA ASN A 13 13.38 -27.22 -11.31
C ASN A 13 13.42 -25.93 -12.17
N PHE A 14 14.48 -25.17 -12.05
CA PHE A 14 14.66 -23.92 -12.81
C PHE A 14 15.14 -24.11 -14.26
N THR A 15 15.12 -25.33 -14.81
CA THR A 15 15.57 -25.61 -16.19
C THR A 15 14.70 -24.92 -17.24
N ASN A 16 13.39 -24.79 -16.98
CA ASN A 16 12.41 -24.19 -17.90
C ASN A 16 12.17 -22.71 -17.57
N THR A 17 13.15 -22.03 -17.03
CA THR A 17 13.13 -20.60 -16.73
C THR A 17 14.18 -19.85 -17.51
N ILE A 18 14.15 -18.52 -17.49
CA ILE A 18 15.17 -17.64 -18.06
C ILE A 18 16.61 -18.07 -17.68
N PHE A 19 16.78 -18.62 -16.47
CA PHE A 19 18.08 -19.13 -16.01
C PHE A 19 18.51 -20.39 -16.76
N GLY A 20 17.61 -21.29 -17.08
CA GLY A 20 17.89 -22.47 -17.88
C GLY A 20 18.22 -22.10 -19.33
N GLU A 21 17.47 -21.19 -19.93
CA GLU A 21 17.74 -20.65 -21.26
C GLU A 21 19.09 -19.92 -21.33
N PHE A 22 19.40 -19.10 -20.33
CA PHE A 22 20.69 -18.39 -20.25
C PHE A 22 21.88 -19.35 -20.12
N LEU A 23 21.70 -20.49 -19.46
CA LEU A 23 22.73 -21.50 -19.26
C LEU A 23 22.77 -22.54 -20.39
N SER A 24 21.81 -22.52 -21.30
CA SER A 24 21.70 -23.49 -22.42
C SER A 24 22.95 -23.58 -23.33
N PRO A 25 23.72 -22.48 -23.60
CA PRO A 25 24.94 -22.59 -24.38
C PRO A 25 26.04 -23.43 -23.70
N VAL A 26 25.99 -23.56 -22.38
CA VAL A 26 27.03 -24.27 -21.59
C VAL A 26 26.57 -25.70 -21.22
N ILE A 27 25.27 -25.89 -20.98
CA ILE A 27 24.71 -27.12 -20.40
C ILE A 27 24.01 -27.98 -21.48
N GLY A 28 23.80 -27.42 -22.67
CA GLY A 28 22.93 -28.00 -23.69
C GLY A 28 21.44 -27.69 -23.42
N ASN A 29 20.58 -28.20 -24.30
CA ASN A 29 19.14 -27.91 -24.16
C ASN A 29 18.63 -28.46 -22.82
N PRO A 30 18.19 -27.62 -21.87
CA PRO A 30 17.83 -28.06 -20.51
C PRO A 30 16.67 -29.06 -20.50
N GLU A 31 15.78 -28.98 -21.48
CA GLU A 31 14.64 -29.91 -21.64
C GLU A 31 15.06 -31.32 -22.05
N GLU A 32 16.12 -31.45 -22.84
CA GLU A 32 16.62 -32.72 -23.33
C GLU A 32 17.63 -33.38 -22.35
N SER A 33 18.27 -32.61 -21.51
CA SER A 33 19.33 -33.08 -20.61
C SER A 33 18.84 -33.78 -19.33
N GLY A 34 17.55 -33.81 -19.08
CA GLY A 34 16.92 -34.57 -17.97
C GLY A 34 17.49 -34.28 -16.58
N PHE A 35 17.86 -35.33 -15.84
CA PHE A 35 18.39 -35.23 -14.48
C PHE A 35 19.71 -34.43 -14.41
N PHE A 36 20.61 -34.62 -15.36
CA PHE A 36 21.92 -33.96 -15.37
C PHE A 36 21.83 -32.44 -15.63
N GLY A 37 20.96 -32.02 -16.54
CA GLY A 37 20.71 -30.61 -16.80
C GLY A 37 20.10 -29.91 -15.59
N ARG A 38 19.13 -30.55 -14.95
CA ARG A 38 18.53 -30.05 -13.74
C ARG A 38 19.54 -29.90 -12.60
N LEU A 39 20.43 -30.89 -12.43
CA LEU A 39 21.47 -30.84 -11.42
C LEU A 39 22.50 -29.72 -11.72
N ALA A 40 22.90 -29.58 -12.98
CA ALA A 40 23.87 -28.57 -13.41
C ALA A 40 23.32 -27.15 -13.20
N VAL A 41 22.09 -26.85 -13.63
CA VAL A 41 21.44 -25.54 -13.39
C VAL A 41 21.34 -25.26 -11.90
N SER A 42 20.87 -26.24 -11.11
CA SER A 42 20.75 -26.08 -9.64
C SER A 42 22.11 -25.84 -8.97
N PHE A 43 23.15 -26.48 -9.44
CA PHE A 43 24.52 -26.30 -8.93
C PHE A 43 25.06 -24.90 -9.22
N VAL A 44 24.91 -24.42 -10.45
CA VAL A 44 25.32 -23.07 -10.83
C VAL A 44 24.54 -22.02 -10.04
N LEU A 45 23.21 -22.16 -9.94
CA LEU A 45 22.40 -21.24 -9.15
C LEU A 45 22.80 -21.26 -7.67
N THR A 46 23.15 -22.43 -7.13
CA THR A 46 23.63 -22.55 -5.73
C THR A 46 24.96 -21.80 -5.54
N ILE A 47 25.91 -21.95 -6.47
CA ILE A 47 27.20 -21.23 -6.40
C ILE A 47 26.97 -19.71 -6.47
N LEU A 48 26.13 -19.26 -7.40
CA LEU A 48 25.80 -17.84 -7.54
C LEU A 48 25.14 -17.29 -6.29
N PHE A 49 24.15 -18.01 -5.75
CA PHE A 49 23.41 -17.58 -4.55
C PHE A 49 24.31 -17.54 -3.31
N VAL A 50 25.06 -18.60 -3.04
CA VAL A 50 25.97 -18.67 -1.89
C VAL A 50 27.13 -17.69 -2.05
N GLY A 51 27.69 -17.58 -3.26
CA GLY A 51 28.74 -16.60 -3.58
C GLY A 51 28.25 -15.17 -3.34
N ASN A 52 27.05 -14.86 -3.74
CA ASN A 52 26.44 -13.56 -3.52
C ASN A 52 26.22 -13.27 -2.01
N LEU A 53 25.68 -14.22 -1.24
CA LEU A 53 25.54 -14.07 0.21
C LEU A 53 26.88 -13.82 0.89
N LEU A 54 27.95 -14.49 0.45
CA LEU A 54 29.30 -14.26 0.96
C LEU A 54 29.82 -12.87 0.60
N LEU A 55 29.67 -12.45 -0.66
CA LEU A 55 30.07 -11.11 -1.10
C LEU A 55 29.36 -10.02 -0.29
N ILE A 56 28.03 -10.15 -0.10
CA ILE A 56 27.26 -9.21 0.71
C ILE A 56 27.76 -9.20 2.16
N SER A 57 28.04 -10.38 2.76
CA SER A 57 28.45 -10.47 4.17
C SER A 57 29.82 -9.82 4.45
N PHE A 58 30.72 -9.78 3.48
CA PHE A 58 32.05 -9.16 3.61
C PHE A 58 32.10 -7.70 3.15
N ALA A 59 31.08 -7.21 2.45
CA ALA A 59 31.04 -5.85 1.93
C ALA A 59 30.73 -4.83 3.05
N ARG A 60 31.17 -3.57 2.84
CA ARG A 60 30.78 -2.45 3.73
C ARG A 60 29.27 -2.17 3.58
N LEU A 61 28.62 -1.69 4.64
CA LEU A 61 27.17 -1.47 4.69
C LEU A 61 26.61 -0.71 3.46
N LYS A 62 27.28 0.36 3.00
CA LYS A 62 26.84 1.11 1.82
C LYS A 62 26.86 0.27 0.54
N ILE A 63 27.87 -0.60 0.41
CA ILE A 63 28.03 -1.51 -0.74
C ILE A 63 26.97 -2.62 -0.65
N GLN A 64 26.73 -3.17 0.54
CA GLN A 64 25.64 -4.15 0.76
C GLN A 64 24.30 -3.61 0.28
N ILE A 65 23.96 -2.38 0.72
CA ILE A 65 22.71 -1.72 0.32
C ILE A 65 22.64 -1.57 -1.22
N LEU A 66 23.73 -1.11 -1.84
CA LEU A 66 23.76 -0.93 -3.29
C LEU A 66 23.55 -2.26 -4.05
N ILE A 67 24.25 -3.33 -3.62
CA ILE A 67 24.15 -4.65 -4.24
C ILE A 67 22.72 -5.17 -4.13
N VAL A 68 22.13 -5.15 -2.91
CA VAL A 68 20.77 -5.64 -2.68
C VAL A 68 19.75 -4.84 -3.49
N TRP A 69 19.86 -3.51 -3.57
CA TRP A 69 18.98 -2.70 -4.41
C TRP A 69 19.10 -3.04 -5.90
N LEU A 70 20.34 -3.24 -6.39
CA LEU A 70 20.58 -3.64 -7.77
C LEU A 70 19.95 -5.01 -8.08
N GLU A 71 20.10 -5.97 -7.18
CA GLU A 71 19.52 -7.31 -7.32
C GLU A 71 18.01 -7.29 -7.31
N LEU A 72 17.41 -6.56 -6.37
CA LEU A 72 15.96 -6.39 -6.31
C LEU A 72 15.43 -5.72 -7.60
N PHE A 73 16.16 -4.75 -8.13
CA PHE A 73 15.81 -4.11 -9.39
C PHE A 73 15.90 -5.07 -10.58
N LEU A 74 16.97 -5.87 -10.67
CA LEU A 74 17.12 -6.88 -11.72
C LEU A 74 16.06 -7.98 -11.61
N LEU A 75 15.74 -8.39 -10.39
CA LEU A 75 14.68 -9.36 -10.12
C LEU A 75 13.30 -8.81 -10.51
N PHE A 76 13.05 -7.53 -10.23
CA PHE A 76 11.83 -6.84 -10.68
C PHE A 76 11.76 -6.76 -12.22
N LEU A 77 12.87 -6.47 -12.90
CA LEU A 77 12.91 -6.46 -14.38
C LEU A 77 12.67 -7.86 -14.96
N ALA A 78 13.27 -8.89 -14.38
CA ALA A 78 13.04 -10.28 -14.79
C ALA A 78 11.60 -10.71 -14.57
N PHE A 79 11.02 -10.31 -13.43
CA PHE A 79 9.59 -10.52 -13.14
C PHE A 79 8.71 -9.79 -14.16
N ALA A 80 8.97 -8.52 -14.43
CA ALA A 80 8.23 -7.74 -15.42
C ALA A 80 8.32 -8.35 -16.83
N TYR A 81 9.51 -8.86 -17.20
CA TYR A 81 9.72 -9.55 -18.46
C TYR A 81 8.94 -10.87 -18.55
N SER A 82 8.85 -11.64 -17.45
CA SER A 82 8.12 -12.93 -17.43
C SER A 82 6.60 -12.78 -17.57
N PHE A 83 6.05 -11.57 -17.40
CA PHE A 83 4.63 -11.27 -17.63
C PHE A 83 4.31 -10.85 -19.07
N ASP A 84 5.25 -10.97 -20.02
CA ASP A 84 5.10 -10.44 -21.38
C ASP A 84 4.56 -8.99 -21.39
N LEU A 85 4.97 -8.22 -20.39
CA LEU A 85 4.66 -6.80 -20.36
C LEU A 85 5.39 -6.18 -21.57
N GLU A 86 4.65 -6.03 -22.67
CA GLU A 86 5.12 -5.31 -23.86
C GLU A 86 5.35 -3.83 -23.50
N ILE A 87 6.37 -3.57 -22.67
CA ILE A 87 6.78 -2.20 -22.34
C ILE A 87 7.04 -1.40 -23.61
N ALA A 88 7.61 -2.07 -24.64
CA ALA A 88 7.75 -1.53 -25.98
C ALA A 88 6.39 -1.09 -26.60
N TYR A 89 5.30 -1.79 -26.31
CA TYR A 89 3.97 -1.42 -26.80
C TYR A 89 3.46 -0.10 -26.18
N ILE A 90 3.82 0.17 -24.92
CA ILE A 90 3.50 1.44 -24.24
C ILE A 90 4.19 2.61 -24.95
N PHE A 91 5.43 2.40 -25.42
CA PHE A 91 6.24 3.43 -26.08
C PHE A 91 6.14 3.43 -27.62
N SER A 92 5.84 2.29 -28.26
CA SER A 92 5.70 2.15 -29.71
C SER A 92 4.27 2.35 -30.22
N GLY A 93 3.27 2.29 -29.31
CA GLY A 93 1.87 2.61 -29.62
C GLY A 93 1.73 4.09 -29.97
N GLN A 94 0.78 4.40 -30.84
CA GLN A 94 0.52 5.78 -31.31
C GLN A 94 0.57 6.78 -30.13
N PRO A 95 1.30 7.91 -30.26
CA PRO A 95 1.45 8.92 -29.20
C PRO A 95 0.13 9.41 -28.61
N SER A 96 -0.95 9.28 -29.36
CA SER A 96 -2.31 9.61 -28.95
C SER A 96 -2.86 8.71 -27.80
N LYS A 97 -2.48 7.41 -27.75
CA LYS A 97 -2.98 6.49 -26.70
C LYS A 97 -2.30 6.76 -25.36
N LEU A 98 -0.98 6.91 -25.37
CA LEU A 98 -0.22 7.26 -24.15
C LEU A 98 -0.65 8.63 -23.61
N GLY A 99 -0.80 9.62 -24.48
CA GLY A 99 -1.29 10.95 -24.12
C GLY A 99 -2.69 10.91 -23.50
N LEU A 100 -3.60 10.09 -24.06
CA LEU A 100 -4.95 9.91 -23.51
C LEU A 100 -4.95 9.15 -22.19
N MET A 101 -4.12 8.12 -22.04
CA MET A 101 -4.00 7.38 -20.78
C MET A 101 -3.45 8.26 -19.67
N ILE A 102 -2.39 9.02 -19.95
CA ILE A 102 -1.79 9.93 -18.97
C ILE A 102 -2.76 11.06 -18.64
N SER A 103 -3.30 11.77 -19.65
CA SER A 103 -4.13 12.95 -19.39
C SER A 103 -5.47 12.59 -18.74
N LYS A 104 -6.21 11.63 -19.29
CA LYS A 104 -7.50 11.21 -18.72
C LYS A 104 -7.32 10.43 -17.41
N GLY A 105 -6.40 9.48 -17.37
CA GLY A 105 -6.13 8.67 -16.18
C GLY A 105 -5.67 9.52 -15.01
N LEU A 106 -4.66 10.38 -15.23
CA LEU A 106 -4.13 11.28 -14.21
C LEU A 106 -5.20 12.26 -13.71
N PHE A 107 -5.95 12.90 -14.63
CA PHE A 107 -7.02 13.80 -14.25
C PHE A 107 -8.09 13.09 -13.41
N THR A 108 -8.54 11.91 -13.86
CA THR A 108 -9.55 11.13 -13.13
C THR A 108 -9.06 10.72 -11.75
N THR A 109 -7.80 10.29 -11.64
CA THR A 109 -7.19 9.91 -10.34
C THR A 109 -7.14 11.11 -9.39
N ILE A 110 -6.62 12.25 -9.86
CA ILE A 110 -6.54 13.48 -9.05
C ILE A 110 -7.95 13.95 -8.63
N TYR A 111 -8.91 13.91 -9.56
CA TYR A 111 -10.29 14.29 -9.27
C TYR A 111 -10.92 13.41 -8.19
N ILE A 112 -10.86 12.08 -8.37
CA ILE A 112 -11.42 11.13 -7.40
C ILE A 112 -10.74 11.31 -6.03
N SER A 113 -9.41 11.40 -5.99
CA SER A 113 -8.66 11.60 -4.75
C SER A 113 -9.03 12.91 -4.07
N ALA A 114 -9.04 14.03 -4.79
CA ALA A 114 -9.35 15.34 -4.21
C ALA A 114 -10.76 15.40 -3.61
N VAL A 115 -11.76 14.88 -4.34
CA VAL A 115 -13.15 14.84 -3.85
C VAL A 115 -13.27 13.91 -2.65
N SER A 116 -12.63 12.74 -2.71
CA SER A 116 -12.66 11.76 -1.61
C SER A 116 -12.01 12.28 -0.33
N ILE A 117 -10.88 13.01 -0.45
CA ILE A 117 -10.21 13.64 0.70
C ILE A 117 -11.13 14.64 1.42
N VAL A 118 -11.81 15.49 0.66
CA VAL A 118 -12.73 16.49 1.25
C VAL A 118 -13.85 15.79 2.01
N ILE A 119 -14.50 14.81 1.38
CA ILE A 119 -15.60 14.05 2.01
C ILE A 119 -15.09 13.26 3.22
N ALA A 120 -13.95 12.55 3.08
CA ALA A 120 -13.32 11.80 4.17
C ALA A 120 -12.99 12.70 5.38
N THR A 121 -12.50 13.94 5.12
CA THR A 121 -12.23 14.90 6.18
C THR A 121 -13.48 15.29 6.96
N VAL A 122 -14.58 15.54 6.26
CA VAL A 122 -15.88 15.85 6.90
C VAL A 122 -16.36 14.67 7.75
N ILE A 123 -16.31 13.46 7.19
CA ILE A 123 -16.66 12.23 7.90
C ILE A 123 -15.78 12.05 9.14
N ALA A 124 -14.48 12.28 9.00
CA ALA A 124 -13.49 12.14 10.07
C ALA A 124 -13.74 13.13 11.23
N ILE A 125 -14.09 14.37 10.94
CA ILE A 125 -14.43 15.37 11.95
C ILE A 125 -15.66 14.92 12.72
N VAL A 126 -16.72 14.54 12.01
CA VAL A 126 -17.98 14.08 12.65
C VAL A 126 -17.73 12.81 13.47
N GLY A 127 -16.99 11.84 12.91
CA GLY A 127 -16.65 10.61 13.59
C GLY A 127 -15.78 10.83 14.84
N ALA A 128 -14.79 11.70 14.77
CA ALA A 128 -13.94 12.04 15.91
C ALA A 128 -14.74 12.73 17.04
N ILE A 129 -15.61 13.68 16.68
CA ILE A 129 -16.50 14.34 17.65
C ILE A 129 -17.42 13.31 18.31
N ALA A 130 -18.01 12.41 17.53
CA ALA A 130 -18.88 11.34 18.05
C ALA A 130 -18.12 10.41 19.01
N LYS A 131 -16.89 10.04 18.68
CA LYS A 131 -16.04 9.18 19.52
C LYS A 131 -15.50 9.88 20.77
N LEU A 132 -15.43 11.19 20.77
CA LEU A 132 -15.02 12.01 21.93
C LEU A 132 -16.20 12.47 22.77
N SER A 133 -17.42 12.25 22.32
CA SER A 133 -18.63 12.64 23.05
C SER A 133 -18.96 11.66 24.19
N ASN A 134 -19.64 12.18 25.22
CA ASN A 134 -20.18 11.36 26.31
C ASN A 134 -21.48 10.64 25.91
N ASN A 135 -21.95 10.78 24.67
CA ASN A 135 -23.15 10.13 24.19
C ASN A 135 -22.81 8.71 23.71
N GLY A 136 -23.26 7.69 24.46
CA GLY A 136 -22.96 6.29 24.14
C GLY A 136 -23.50 5.84 22.78
N PHE A 137 -24.61 6.38 22.31
CA PHE A 137 -25.17 6.06 21.00
C PHE A 137 -24.27 6.59 19.86
N ALA A 138 -23.86 7.86 19.94
CA ALA A 138 -22.96 8.45 18.95
C ALA A 138 -21.60 7.74 18.94
N TYR A 139 -21.07 7.42 20.13
CA TYR A 139 -19.83 6.65 20.26
C TYR A 139 -19.96 5.25 19.62
N ALA A 140 -21.05 4.54 19.87
CA ALA A 140 -21.24 3.19 19.35
C ALA A 140 -21.30 3.18 17.81
N ILE A 141 -22.05 4.10 17.20
CA ILE A 141 -22.14 4.23 15.73
C ILE A 141 -20.76 4.54 15.14
N ALA A 142 -20.06 5.54 15.67
CA ALA A 142 -18.74 5.91 15.16
C ALA A 142 -17.71 4.80 15.36
N SER A 143 -17.79 4.05 16.45
CA SER A 143 -16.91 2.92 16.72
C SER A 143 -17.20 1.74 15.79
N PHE A 144 -18.46 1.42 15.55
CA PHE A 144 -18.86 0.40 14.58
C PHE A 144 -18.36 0.77 13.17
N TYR A 145 -18.63 1.99 12.73
CA TYR A 145 -18.19 2.50 11.45
C TYR A 145 -16.66 2.38 11.29
N THR A 146 -15.90 2.89 12.24
CA THR A 146 -14.42 2.86 12.15
C THR A 146 -13.88 1.43 12.21
N SER A 147 -14.47 0.54 12.98
CA SER A 147 -14.07 -0.87 13.07
C SER A 147 -14.36 -1.61 11.76
N LEU A 148 -15.54 -1.37 11.17
CA LEU A 148 -15.94 -2.01 9.92
C LEU A 148 -15.04 -1.58 8.74
N PHE A 149 -14.94 -0.28 8.48
CA PHE A 149 -14.24 0.22 7.30
C PHE A 149 -12.72 0.11 7.41
N ARG A 150 -12.15 0.05 8.60
CA ARG A 150 -10.71 -0.22 8.79
C ARG A 150 -10.39 -1.72 8.82
N GLY A 151 -11.37 -2.56 9.10
CA GLY A 151 -11.24 -4.02 9.11
C GLY A 151 -11.39 -4.69 7.74
N LEU A 152 -11.97 -3.98 6.77
CA LEU A 152 -12.18 -4.49 5.41
C LEU A 152 -11.11 -3.97 4.45
N PRO A 153 -10.55 -4.82 3.56
CA PRO A 153 -9.69 -4.37 2.48
C PRO A 153 -10.39 -3.32 1.61
N LEU A 154 -9.67 -2.24 1.25
CA LEU A 154 -10.24 -1.16 0.42
C LEU A 154 -10.82 -1.68 -0.90
N LEU A 155 -10.12 -2.61 -1.55
CA LEU A 155 -10.59 -3.20 -2.80
C LEU A 155 -11.95 -3.90 -2.64
N LEU A 156 -12.15 -4.62 -1.53
CA LEU A 156 -13.43 -5.23 -1.23
C LEU A 156 -14.53 -4.18 -1.05
N GLN A 157 -14.24 -3.07 -0.39
CA GLN A 157 -15.19 -1.97 -0.21
C GLN A 157 -15.61 -1.36 -1.57
N ILE A 158 -14.65 -1.17 -2.49
CA ILE A 158 -14.94 -0.70 -3.84
C ILE A 158 -15.86 -1.68 -4.56
N TYR A 159 -15.56 -2.98 -4.53
CA TYR A 159 -16.39 -4.01 -5.17
C TYR A 159 -17.78 -4.11 -4.55
N LEU A 160 -17.92 -4.02 -3.23
CA LEU A 160 -19.22 -4.04 -2.57
C LEU A 160 -20.10 -2.85 -2.98
N ILE A 161 -19.52 -1.66 -3.15
CA ILE A 161 -20.27 -0.48 -3.59
C ILE A 161 -20.56 -0.56 -5.07
N TYR A 162 -19.57 -0.86 -5.92
CA TYR A 162 -19.73 -0.82 -7.37
C TYR A 162 -20.53 -2.00 -7.93
N MET A 163 -20.34 -3.22 -7.39
CA MET A 163 -21.00 -4.43 -7.88
C MET A 163 -22.11 -4.94 -6.97
N GLY A 164 -22.02 -4.68 -5.65
CA GLY A 164 -22.98 -5.15 -4.67
C GLY A 164 -24.26 -4.30 -4.63
N LEU A 165 -24.13 -2.96 -4.62
CA LEU A 165 -25.32 -2.08 -4.58
C LEU A 165 -26.25 -2.23 -5.78
N PRO A 166 -25.77 -2.42 -7.04
CA PRO A 166 -26.64 -2.72 -8.18
C PRO A 166 -27.53 -3.96 -7.99
N GLN A 167 -27.06 -4.98 -7.26
CA GLN A 167 -27.85 -6.18 -6.94
C GLN A 167 -29.03 -5.87 -6.02
N LEU A 168 -28.93 -4.76 -5.26
CA LEU A 168 -30.02 -4.25 -4.41
C LEU A 168 -30.88 -3.19 -5.14
N GLY A 169 -30.65 -2.97 -6.44
CA GLY A 169 -31.38 -2.01 -7.26
C GLY A 169 -30.81 -0.59 -7.30
N PHE A 170 -29.66 -0.33 -6.62
CA PHE A 170 -29.01 0.99 -6.61
C PHE A 170 -27.87 1.03 -7.66
N MET A 171 -28.17 1.56 -8.86
CA MET A 171 -27.16 1.73 -9.92
C MET A 171 -26.31 2.95 -9.64
N ILE A 172 -24.99 2.73 -9.44
CA ILE A 172 -24.01 3.79 -9.21
C ILE A 172 -22.86 3.60 -10.20
N ASP A 173 -22.46 4.68 -10.89
CA ASP A 173 -21.34 4.67 -11.83
C ASP A 173 -20.00 4.44 -11.12
N ALA A 174 -18.98 4.03 -11.90
CA ALA A 174 -17.67 3.67 -11.38
C ALA A 174 -16.99 4.80 -10.60
N ILE A 175 -17.02 6.05 -11.10
CA ILE A 175 -16.38 7.21 -10.44
C ILE A 175 -17.04 7.54 -9.09
N PRO A 176 -18.39 7.73 -9.00
CA PRO A 176 -19.05 7.91 -7.71
C PRO A 176 -18.84 6.74 -6.73
N SER A 177 -18.83 5.50 -7.22
CA SER A 177 -18.56 4.32 -6.38
C SER A 177 -17.15 4.35 -5.78
N GLY A 178 -16.15 4.72 -6.58
CA GLY A 178 -14.79 4.91 -6.14
C GLY A 178 -14.66 6.03 -5.09
N ILE A 179 -15.29 7.18 -5.34
CA ILE A 179 -15.32 8.30 -4.40
C ILE A 179 -15.97 7.87 -3.07
N ALA A 180 -17.10 7.17 -3.12
CA ALA A 180 -17.79 6.71 -1.92
C ALA A 180 -16.93 5.74 -1.11
N ALA A 181 -16.34 4.72 -1.75
CA ALA A 181 -15.48 3.75 -1.09
C ALA A 181 -14.25 4.41 -0.43
N LEU A 182 -13.54 5.25 -1.18
CA LEU A 182 -12.37 5.97 -0.67
C LEU A 182 -12.75 6.90 0.48
N SER A 183 -13.85 7.66 0.34
CA SER A 183 -14.31 8.58 1.38
C SER A 183 -14.68 7.87 2.67
N LEU A 184 -15.36 6.73 2.59
CA LEU A 184 -15.73 5.94 3.76
C LEU A 184 -14.51 5.27 4.40
N CYS A 185 -13.63 4.69 3.61
CA CYS A 185 -12.43 4.04 4.10
C CYS A 185 -11.48 5.03 4.77
N TYR A 186 -11.05 6.07 4.05
CA TYR A 186 -10.13 7.07 4.62
C TYR A 186 -10.77 7.92 5.70
N GLY A 187 -12.08 8.18 5.61
CA GLY A 187 -12.84 8.82 6.68
C GLY A 187 -12.75 8.06 8.00
N ALA A 188 -12.79 6.72 7.94
CA ALA A 188 -12.64 5.87 9.12
C ALA A 188 -11.21 5.93 9.71
N TYR A 189 -10.17 5.89 8.86
CA TYR A 189 -8.79 6.05 9.31
C TYR A 189 -8.55 7.44 9.92
N MET A 190 -8.97 8.49 9.23
CA MET A 190 -8.80 9.86 9.69
C MET A 190 -9.61 10.16 10.96
N THR A 191 -10.76 9.53 11.17
CA THR A 191 -11.52 9.61 12.43
C THR A 191 -10.63 9.22 13.62
N GLU A 192 -9.89 8.13 13.51
CA GLU A 192 -8.99 7.69 14.57
C GLU A 192 -7.78 8.60 14.73
N ILE A 193 -7.22 9.10 13.63
CA ILE A 193 -6.10 10.05 13.66
C ILE A 193 -6.54 11.33 14.39
N PHE A 194 -7.71 11.88 14.07
CA PHE A 194 -8.22 13.10 14.70
C PHE A 194 -8.52 12.87 16.19
N ARG A 195 -9.18 11.77 16.52
CA ARG A 195 -9.44 11.38 17.91
C ARG A 195 -8.14 11.25 18.71
N ALA A 196 -7.16 10.52 18.16
CA ALA A 196 -5.86 10.31 18.80
C ALA A 196 -5.09 11.62 18.98
N GLY A 197 -5.07 12.49 17.97
CA GLY A 197 -4.42 13.79 18.04
C GLY A 197 -5.02 14.71 19.12
N ILE A 198 -6.34 14.72 19.28
CA ILE A 198 -7.02 15.49 20.34
C ILE A 198 -6.72 14.88 21.72
N GLN A 199 -6.74 13.55 21.83
CA GLN A 199 -6.47 12.86 23.09
C GLN A 199 -5.00 12.90 23.53
N SER A 200 -4.08 13.13 22.62
CA SER A 200 -2.64 13.26 22.93
C SER A 200 -2.28 14.55 23.68
N ILE A 201 -3.18 15.53 23.70
CA ILE A 201 -2.94 16.77 24.44
C ILE A 201 -2.92 16.51 25.95
N PRO A 202 -1.87 16.93 26.67
CA PRO A 202 -1.71 16.66 28.09
C PRO A 202 -2.92 17.07 28.91
N LYS A 203 -3.33 16.21 29.87
CA LYS A 203 -4.49 16.46 30.73
C LYS A 203 -4.38 17.80 31.48
N GLY A 204 -3.17 18.21 31.86
CA GLY A 204 -2.94 19.49 32.51
C GLY A 204 -3.43 20.70 31.70
N GLN A 205 -3.43 20.65 30.36
CA GLN A 205 -3.99 21.71 29.53
C GLN A 205 -5.53 21.82 29.71
N TRP A 206 -6.20 20.68 29.81
CA TRP A 206 -7.61 20.60 30.06
C TRP A 206 -7.98 21.06 31.47
N GLU A 207 -7.23 20.64 32.48
CA GLU A 207 -7.43 20.94 33.89
C GLU A 207 -7.17 22.44 34.17
N ALA A 208 -6.06 22.97 33.69
CA ALA A 208 -5.74 24.39 33.83
C ALA A 208 -6.80 25.31 33.19
N SER A 209 -7.26 24.93 32.00
CA SER A 209 -8.31 25.66 31.29
C SER A 209 -9.64 25.67 32.05
N ARG A 210 -10.00 24.53 32.66
CA ARG A 210 -11.20 24.43 33.51
C ARG A 210 -11.06 25.22 34.80
N ALA A 211 -9.89 25.22 35.43
CA ALA A 211 -9.60 26.00 36.63
C ALA A 211 -9.74 27.50 36.39
N LEU A 212 -9.44 27.97 35.15
CA LEU A 212 -9.67 29.34 34.73
C LEU A 212 -11.14 29.66 34.40
N GLY A 213 -12.06 28.69 34.57
CA GLY A 213 -13.49 28.88 34.33
C GLY A 213 -13.87 28.93 32.85
N PHE A 214 -13.00 28.50 31.92
CA PHE A 214 -13.35 28.53 30.50
C PHE A 214 -14.42 27.47 30.15
N PRO A 215 -15.45 27.86 29.36
CA PRO A 215 -16.43 26.90 28.87
C PRO A 215 -15.78 25.89 27.89
N PHE A 216 -16.26 24.66 27.88
CA PHE A 216 -15.70 23.54 27.07
C PHE A 216 -15.46 23.91 25.60
N ARG A 217 -16.39 24.65 24.99
CA ARG A 217 -16.27 25.09 23.58
C ARG A 217 -15.06 26.01 23.37
N LEU A 218 -14.76 26.88 24.31
CA LEU A 218 -13.60 27.78 24.24
C LEU A 218 -12.30 27.00 24.44
N ILE A 219 -12.27 26.09 25.43
CA ILE A 219 -11.13 25.19 25.67
C ILE A 219 -10.80 24.43 24.41
N LEU A 220 -11.79 23.76 23.81
CA LEU A 220 -11.59 22.98 22.60
C LEU A 220 -11.04 23.85 21.44
N ARG A 221 -11.71 24.98 21.14
CA ARG A 221 -11.39 25.81 19.97
C ARG A 221 -10.10 26.59 20.11
N LYS A 222 -9.79 27.13 21.30
CA LYS A 222 -8.68 28.06 21.49
C LYS A 222 -7.44 27.43 22.09
N ILE A 223 -7.56 26.27 22.75
CA ILE A 223 -6.45 25.64 23.46
C ILE A 223 -6.11 24.29 22.87
N ILE A 224 -7.08 23.38 22.77
CA ILE A 224 -6.83 21.99 22.40
C ILE A 224 -6.65 21.82 20.91
N LEU A 225 -7.58 22.31 20.08
CA LEU A 225 -7.50 22.14 18.62
C LEU A 225 -6.23 22.75 18.03
N PRO A 226 -5.80 23.99 18.37
CA PRO A 226 -4.56 24.53 17.84
C PRO A 226 -3.32 23.72 18.18
N GLN A 227 -3.31 23.03 19.33
CA GLN A 227 -2.20 22.16 19.75
C GLN A 227 -2.30 20.76 19.09
N SER A 228 -3.49 20.26 18.81
CA SER A 228 -3.70 18.95 18.20
C SER A 228 -3.47 18.96 16.68
N ILE A 229 -3.73 20.07 15.98
CA ILE A 229 -3.57 20.18 14.52
C ILE A 229 -2.16 19.78 14.05
N PRO A 230 -1.05 20.29 14.63
CA PRO A 230 0.30 19.88 14.24
C PRO A 230 0.58 18.37 14.43
N LEU A 231 -0.13 17.72 15.36
CA LEU A 231 -0.02 16.29 15.62
C LEU A 231 -0.88 15.45 14.65
N ILE A 232 -1.95 16.04 14.12
CA ILE A 232 -2.89 15.42 13.19
C ILE A 232 -2.37 15.49 11.73
N ILE A 233 -1.76 16.59 11.33
CA ILE A 233 -1.34 16.84 9.93
C ILE A 233 -0.41 15.74 9.39
N PRO A 234 0.72 15.37 10.06
CA PRO A 234 1.64 14.40 9.50
C PRO A 234 1.01 13.01 9.25
N PRO A 235 0.31 12.38 10.21
CA PRO A 235 -0.33 11.10 9.94
C PRO A 235 -1.48 11.19 8.93
N THR A 236 -2.16 12.35 8.82
CA THR A 236 -3.19 12.58 7.79
C THR A 236 -2.55 12.65 6.40
N GLY A 237 -1.41 13.36 6.26
CA GLY A 237 -0.69 13.43 5.00
C GLY A 237 -0.18 12.08 4.49
N ASN A 238 0.08 11.13 5.38
CA ASN A 238 0.48 9.76 5.00
C ASN A 238 -0.69 8.89 4.49
N GLN A 239 -1.95 9.36 4.55
CA GLN A 239 -3.10 8.62 4.02
C GLN A 239 -3.33 8.91 2.53
N PHE A 240 -2.66 9.90 1.97
CA PHE A 240 -2.79 10.38 0.59
C PHE A 240 -1.45 10.47 -0.11
#